data_3035662d33c3eb2c325853357c8a40b6
#
_entry.id   3035662d33c3eb2c325853357c8a40b6
#
_cell.length_a   1.000
_cell.length_b   1.000
_cell.length_c   1.000
_cell.angle_alpha   90.00
_cell.angle_beta   90.00
_cell.angle_gamma   90.00
#
_symmetry.space_group_name_H-M   'P 1'
#
loop_
_entity.id
_entity.type
_entity.pdbx_description
1 polymer ?
#
loop_
_entity_poly.entity_id
_entity_poly.type
_entity_poly.pdbx_seq_one_letter_code
_entity_poly.pdbx_strand_id
1 'polypeptide(L)'
;MVTNNTLSNIVEYYPDGTPQTAEWREKGRLHRTDGPAEIRYNENGTIQAEYWWKNGEPYRDKAPTQTFYDENGRITTEFWLQGWQLHRDDGPARIEYNTDGTIKREEWYQNGQHHRTDGPAIIDYFTENIIKCEEWRLNDELSRTDGPAYTEYNQNGTIHKKEWYLHGKQHRENGPAGIIYSLDGLIKNESWWLDGLLHRENGPAIIDYRENGTPLLEQWFQNGKRHRTDAPAVIEYGKNRAIEYEQWWQNGQQITPPQK
;
A
#
# COMPACT_ATOMS: atom_id res chain seq x y z
N MET A 1 -45.61 -27.45 -14.10
CA MET A 1 -44.94 -26.67 -15.15
C MET A 1 -43.44 -26.90 -14.95
N VAL A 2 -42.82 -27.66 -15.86
CA VAL A 2 -41.36 -27.85 -15.85
C VAL A 2 -40.80 -26.57 -16.45
N THR A 3 -40.23 -25.73 -15.61
CA THR A 3 -39.43 -24.59 -16.09
C THR A 3 -38.17 -25.15 -16.73
N ASN A 4 -38.11 -25.14 -18.07
CA ASN A 4 -36.92 -25.42 -18.83
C ASN A 4 -35.86 -24.38 -18.44
N ASN A 5 -34.99 -24.73 -17.51
CA ASN A 5 -33.78 -23.98 -17.19
C ASN A 5 -32.75 -24.27 -18.30
N THR A 6 -32.90 -23.65 -19.46
CA THR A 6 -31.93 -23.78 -20.56
C THR A 6 -30.77 -22.84 -20.31
N LEU A 7 -29.63 -23.42 -19.98
CA LEU A 7 -28.34 -22.74 -20.04
C LEU A 7 -28.11 -22.40 -21.53
N SER A 8 -27.98 -21.13 -21.87
CA SER A 8 -27.62 -20.69 -23.22
C SER A 8 -26.13 -20.35 -23.25
N ASN A 9 -25.44 -20.87 -24.28
CA ASN A 9 -24.06 -20.48 -24.57
C ASN A 9 -24.08 -19.46 -25.71
N ILE A 10 -23.47 -18.29 -25.50
CA ILE A 10 -23.32 -17.23 -26.49
C ILE A 10 -21.81 -17.10 -26.73
N VAL A 11 -21.38 -17.15 -28.00
CA VAL A 11 -19.99 -16.95 -28.39
C VAL A 11 -19.92 -15.82 -29.41
N GLU A 12 -19.12 -14.81 -29.09
CA GLU A 12 -18.74 -13.75 -30.03
C GLU A 12 -17.36 -14.05 -30.61
N TYR A 13 -17.11 -13.63 -31.86
CA TYR A 13 -15.89 -13.95 -32.58
C TYR A 13 -15.22 -12.70 -33.11
N TYR A 14 -13.89 -12.71 -33.19
CA TYR A 14 -13.10 -11.77 -33.97
C TYR A 14 -13.35 -11.96 -35.48
N PRO A 15 -12.98 -10.95 -36.32
CA PRO A 15 -13.17 -11.05 -37.78
C PRO A 15 -12.49 -12.25 -38.43
N ASP A 16 -11.43 -12.80 -37.85
CA ASP A 16 -10.69 -13.98 -38.32
C ASP A 16 -11.36 -15.31 -37.91
N GLY A 17 -12.43 -15.25 -37.11
CA GLY A 17 -13.15 -16.43 -36.60
C GLY A 17 -12.62 -16.97 -35.27
N THR A 18 -11.62 -16.35 -34.68
CA THR A 18 -11.17 -16.67 -33.31
C THR A 18 -12.25 -16.25 -32.29
N PRO A 19 -12.58 -17.05 -31.26
CA PRO A 19 -13.47 -16.61 -30.19
C PRO A 19 -12.96 -15.34 -29.52
N GLN A 20 -13.86 -14.37 -29.29
CA GLN A 20 -13.58 -13.15 -28.53
C GLN A 20 -14.12 -13.24 -27.12
N THR A 21 -15.37 -13.69 -27.00
CA THR A 21 -16.06 -13.85 -25.69
C THR A 21 -16.94 -15.09 -25.73
N ALA A 22 -16.92 -15.88 -24.68
CA ALA A 22 -17.86 -16.97 -24.48
C ALA A 22 -18.61 -16.73 -23.16
N GLU A 23 -19.95 -16.76 -23.21
CA GLU A 23 -20.81 -16.51 -22.08
C GLU A 23 -21.79 -17.66 -21.86
N TRP A 24 -22.05 -17.98 -20.60
CA TRP A 24 -23.09 -18.94 -20.17
C TRP A 24 -24.13 -18.18 -19.36
N ARG A 25 -25.38 -18.25 -19.82
CA ARG A 25 -26.50 -17.51 -19.23
C ARG A 25 -27.65 -18.43 -18.85
N GLU A 26 -28.23 -18.17 -17.67
CA GLU A 26 -29.49 -18.75 -17.23
C GLU A 26 -30.50 -17.63 -17.01
N LYS A 27 -31.67 -17.68 -17.68
CA LYS A 27 -32.72 -16.63 -17.63
C LYS A 27 -32.14 -15.23 -17.96
N GLY A 28 -31.21 -15.17 -18.95
CA GLY A 28 -30.59 -13.93 -19.39
C GLY A 28 -29.48 -13.38 -18.50
N ARG A 29 -29.16 -14.01 -17.34
CA ARG A 29 -28.11 -13.61 -16.43
C ARG A 29 -26.90 -14.53 -16.57
N LEU A 30 -25.69 -14.01 -16.46
CA LEU A 30 -24.48 -14.81 -16.40
C LEU A 30 -24.59 -15.82 -15.26
N HIS A 31 -24.46 -17.10 -15.58
CA HIS A 31 -24.59 -18.19 -14.64
C HIS A 31 -23.89 -19.45 -15.15
N ARG A 32 -22.99 -20.00 -14.32
CA ARG A 32 -22.41 -21.34 -14.53
C ARG A 32 -21.92 -21.88 -13.19
N THR A 33 -22.11 -23.17 -12.95
CA THR A 33 -21.73 -23.83 -11.67
C THR A 33 -20.49 -24.73 -11.78
N ASP A 34 -20.17 -25.17 -13.00
CA ASP A 34 -19.08 -26.10 -13.31
C ASP A 34 -17.87 -25.44 -14.01
N GLY A 35 -17.92 -24.13 -14.18
CA GLY A 35 -16.88 -23.36 -14.85
C GLY A 35 -17.14 -21.85 -14.77
N PRO A 36 -16.24 -21.01 -15.37
CA PRO A 36 -16.48 -19.59 -15.51
C PRO A 36 -17.70 -19.34 -16.41
N ALA A 37 -18.56 -18.36 -16.03
CA ALA A 37 -19.73 -18.00 -16.81
C ALA A 37 -19.45 -16.99 -17.92
N GLU A 38 -18.25 -16.38 -17.92
CA GLU A 38 -17.73 -15.55 -19.00
C GLU A 38 -16.24 -15.83 -19.16
N ILE A 39 -15.80 -16.04 -20.39
CA ILE A 39 -14.39 -16.17 -20.77
C ILE A 39 -14.12 -15.16 -21.89
N ARG A 40 -13.09 -14.37 -21.74
CA ARG A 40 -12.56 -13.49 -22.77
C ARG A 40 -11.27 -14.04 -23.34
N TYR A 41 -11.10 -13.89 -24.64
CA TYR A 41 -9.95 -14.40 -25.37
C TYR A 41 -9.19 -13.25 -26.03
N ASN A 42 -7.90 -13.43 -26.20
CA ASN A 42 -7.04 -12.60 -27.07
C ASN A 42 -7.25 -12.99 -28.53
N GLU A 43 -6.84 -12.14 -29.47
CA GLU A 43 -6.89 -12.44 -30.91
C GLU A 43 -6.09 -13.70 -31.30
N ASN A 44 -5.06 -14.05 -30.55
CA ASN A 44 -4.29 -15.29 -30.74
C ASN A 44 -4.99 -16.56 -30.19
N GLY A 45 -6.22 -16.45 -29.68
CA GLY A 45 -7.00 -17.54 -29.12
C GLY A 45 -6.65 -17.96 -27.70
N THR A 46 -5.67 -17.34 -27.04
CA THR A 46 -5.37 -17.58 -25.62
C THR A 46 -6.40 -16.92 -24.73
N ILE A 47 -6.65 -17.50 -23.54
CA ILE A 47 -7.55 -16.88 -22.56
C ILE A 47 -6.92 -15.59 -22.02
N GLN A 48 -7.69 -14.49 -22.05
CA GLN A 48 -7.34 -13.20 -21.47
C GLN A 48 -7.86 -13.09 -20.03
N ALA A 49 -9.12 -13.54 -19.78
CA ALA A 49 -9.76 -13.47 -18.48
C ALA A 49 -10.87 -14.49 -18.31
N GLU A 50 -11.07 -14.92 -17.06
CA GLU A 50 -12.18 -15.78 -16.63
C GLU A 50 -12.97 -15.06 -15.54
N TYR A 51 -14.31 -15.11 -15.63
CA TYR A 51 -15.22 -14.55 -14.66
C TYR A 51 -16.24 -15.59 -14.20
N TRP A 52 -16.33 -15.78 -12.91
CA TRP A 52 -17.23 -16.74 -12.27
C TRP A 52 -18.46 -16.00 -11.74
N TRP A 53 -19.63 -16.39 -12.28
CA TRP A 53 -20.90 -15.75 -11.98
C TRP A 53 -21.97 -16.79 -11.62
N LYS A 54 -22.80 -16.44 -10.64
CA LYS A 54 -23.98 -17.20 -10.27
C LYS A 54 -25.18 -16.25 -10.18
N ASN A 55 -26.20 -16.45 -11.03
CA ASN A 55 -27.40 -15.61 -11.11
C ASN A 55 -27.11 -14.12 -11.40
N GLY A 56 -26.03 -13.82 -12.11
CA GLY A 56 -25.62 -12.45 -12.45
C GLY A 56 -24.77 -11.75 -11.39
N GLU A 57 -24.34 -12.45 -10.35
CA GLU A 57 -23.43 -11.92 -9.32
C GLU A 57 -22.10 -12.67 -9.33
N PRO A 58 -20.98 -11.99 -9.06
CA PRO A 58 -19.68 -12.64 -8.88
C PRO A 58 -19.76 -13.71 -7.79
N TYR A 59 -19.42 -14.93 -8.10
CA TYR A 59 -19.45 -16.04 -7.16
C TYR A 59 -18.52 -17.18 -7.56
N ARG A 60 -17.67 -17.62 -6.63
CA ARG A 60 -16.92 -18.87 -6.69
C ARG A 60 -16.60 -19.34 -5.27
N ASP A 61 -16.80 -20.61 -4.97
CA ASP A 61 -16.49 -21.14 -3.65
C ASP A 61 -14.96 -21.31 -3.50
N LYS A 62 -14.38 -20.67 -2.47
CA LYS A 62 -12.96 -20.82 -2.04
C LYS A 62 -11.89 -20.59 -3.12
N ALA A 63 -12.21 -19.85 -4.17
CA ALA A 63 -11.30 -19.55 -5.27
C ALA A 63 -11.59 -18.14 -5.85
N PRO A 64 -10.69 -17.55 -6.64
CA PRO A 64 -10.90 -16.22 -7.20
C PRO A 64 -12.13 -16.19 -8.11
N THR A 65 -12.93 -15.13 -8.01
CA THR A 65 -14.09 -14.92 -8.86
C THR A 65 -13.70 -14.38 -10.24
N GLN A 66 -12.53 -13.77 -10.35
CA GLN A 66 -11.96 -13.30 -11.60
C GLN A 66 -10.48 -13.64 -11.66
N THR A 67 -10.02 -14.14 -12.82
CA THR A 67 -8.61 -14.44 -13.09
C THR A 67 -8.23 -13.84 -14.42
N PHE A 68 -7.12 -13.13 -14.47
CA PHE A 68 -6.56 -12.50 -15.66
C PHE A 68 -5.25 -13.20 -16.07
N TYR A 69 -5.01 -13.27 -17.36
CA TYR A 69 -3.86 -13.96 -17.94
C TYR A 69 -3.08 -13.04 -18.89
N ASP A 70 -1.80 -13.30 -19.04
CA ASP A 70 -0.99 -12.72 -20.12
C ASP A 70 -1.20 -13.48 -21.45
N GLU A 71 -0.58 -12.99 -22.54
CA GLU A 71 -0.67 -13.62 -23.86
C GLU A 71 -0.09 -15.05 -23.93
N ASN A 72 0.69 -15.47 -22.94
CA ASN A 72 1.25 -16.81 -22.80
C ASN A 72 0.41 -17.73 -21.91
N GLY A 73 -0.75 -17.25 -21.43
CA GLY A 73 -1.65 -18.00 -20.55
C GLY A 73 -1.19 -18.08 -19.08
N ARG A 74 -0.28 -17.21 -18.64
CA ARG A 74 0.15 -17.14 -17.25
C ARG A 74 -0.76 -16.20 -16.48
N ILE A 75 -1.11 -16.56 -15.24
CA ILE A 75 -1.91 -15.70 -14.37
C ILE A 75 -1.13 -14.42 -14.08
N THR A 76 -1.79 -13.26 -14.27
CA THR A 76 -1.26 -11.94 -13.92
C THR A 76 -1.93 -11.36 -12.70
N THR A 77 -3.25 -11.60 -12.52
CA THR A 77 -4.00 -11.04 -11.40
C THR A 77 -5.20 -11.94 -11.06
N GLU A 78 -5.46 -12.09 -9.79
CA GLU A 78 -6.63 -12.75 -9.25
C GLU A 78 -7.41 -11.82 -8.33
N PHE A 79 -8.75 -11.92 -8.37
CA PHE A 79 -9.65 -11.14 -7.53
C PHE A 79 -10.68 -12.04 -6.85
N TRP A 80 -10.91 -11.78 -5.56
CA TRP A 80 -12.00 -12.34 -4.76
C TRP A 80 -13.02 -11.24 -4.49
N LEU A 81 -14.23 -11.44 -4.97
CA LEU A 81 -15.34 -10.54 -4.75
C LEU A 81 -16.46 -11.23 -3.97
N GLN A 82 -17.05 -10.48 -3.06
CA GLN A 82 -18.34 -10.78 -2.45
C GLN A 82 -19.35 -9.72 -2.94
N GLY A 83 -20.34 -10.15 -3.73
CA GLY A 83 -21.08 -9.21 -4.54
C GLY A 83 -20.15 -8.48 -5.51
N TRP A 84 -20.20 -7.15 -5.51
CA TRP A 84 -19.41 -6.30 -6.42
C TRP A 84 -18.19 -5.65 -5.76
N GLN A 85 -17.84 -6.09 -4.55
CA GLN A 85 -16.76 -5.52 -3.77
C GLN A 85 -15.64 -6.55 -3.56
N LEU A 86 -14.40 -6.09 -3.60
CA LEU A 86 -13.26 -6.89 -3.17
C LEU A 86 -13.44 -7.28 -1.70
N HIS A 87 -13.43 -8.59 -1.44
CA HIS A 87 -13.63 -9.12 -0.11
C HIS A 87 -13.13 -10.56 -0.03
N ARG A 88 -12.34 -10.85 0.99
CA ARG A 88 -11.94 -12.22 1.35
C ARG A 88 -11.59 -12.29 2.84
N ASP A 89 -12.17 -13.28 3.56
CA ASP A 89 -11.96 -13.44 5.01
C ASP A 89 -10.65 -14.15 5.35
N ASP A 90 -10.22 -15.09 4.51
CA ASP A 90 -9.12 -16.01 4.80
C ASP A 90 -7.82 -15.74 4.01
N GLY A 91 -7.71 -14.59 3.36
CA GLY A 91 -6.54 -14.25 2.56
C GLY A 91 -6.65 -12.91 1.83
N PRO A 92 -5.69 -12.59 0.95
CA PRO A 92 -5.75 -11.40 0.13
C PRO A 92 -6.89 -11.51 -0.89
N ALA A 93 -7.65 -10.42 -1.07
CA ALA A 93 -8.75 -10.36 -2.05
C ALA A 93 -8.27 -9.96 -3.45
N ARG A 94 -7.02 -9.48 -3.58
CA ARG A 94 -6.34 -9.25 -4.84
C ARG A 94 -4.90 -9.73 -4.73
N ILE A 95 -4.46 -10.48 -5.75
CA ILE A 95 -3.08 -10.94 -5.89
C ILE A 95 -2.61 -10.58 -7.29
N GLU A 96 -1.46 -9.91 -7.40
CA GLU A 96 -0.74 -9.69 -8.66
C GLU A 96 0.48 -10.61 -8.72
N TYR A 97 0.78 -11.09 -9.92
CA TYR A 97 1.92 -11.98 -10.18
C TYR A 97 2.93 -11.36 -11.14
N ASN A 98 4.17 -11.72 -10.98
CA ASN A 98 5.25 -11.48 -11.94
C ASN A 98 5.14 -12.48 -13.12
N THR A 99 5.86 -12.20 -14.20
CA THR A 99 5.90 -13.07 -15.39
C THR A 99 6.50 -14.46 -15.13
N ASP A 100 7.21 -14.66 -14.03
CA ASP A 100 7.76 -15.95 -13.57
C ASP A 100 6.79 -16.71 -12.68
N GLY A 101 5.60 -16.15 -12.37
CA GLY A 101 4.56 -16.74 -11.53
C GLY A 101 4.75 -16.47 -10.03
N THR A 102 5.79 -15.75 -9.63
CA THR A 102 5.95 -15.33 -8.23
C THR A 102 5.00 -14.19 -7.88
N ILE A 103 4.63 -14.07 -6.61
CA ILE A 103 3.76 -12.98 -6.14
C ILE A 103 4.51 -11.66 -6.23
N LYS A 104 3.87 -10.66 -6.87
CA LYS A 104 4.34 -9.28 -6.96
C LYS A 104 3.71 -8.40 -5.88
N ARG A 105 2.41 -8.61 -5.60
CA ARG A 105 1.63 -7.81 -4.66
C ARG A 105 0.46 -8.59 -4.10
N GLU A 106 0.17 -8.43 -2.82
CA GLU A 106 -1.00 -8.94 -2.12
C GLU A 106 -1.75 -7.80 -1.45
N GLU A 107 -3.08 -7.83 -1.56
CA GLU A 107 -3.95 -6.81 -0.98
C GLU A 107 -5.15 -7.46 -0.28
N TRP A 108 -5.30 -7.17 1.02
CA TRP A 108 -6.42 -7.62 1.84
C TRP A 108 -7.53 -6.58 1.84
N TYR A 109 -8.71 -7.01 1.49
CA TYR A 109 -9.91 -6.17 1.44
C TYR A 109 -11.04 -6.77 2.25
N GLN A 110 -11.77 -5.90 2.96
CA GLN A 110 -13.08 -6.20 3.51
C GLN A 110 -14.07 -5.15 3.01
N ASN A 111 -15.17 -5.60 2.39
CA ASN A 111 -16.23 -4.73 1.87
C ASN A 111 -15.70 -3.60 0.95
N GLY A 112 -14.74 -3.91 0.09
CA GLY A 112 -14.15 -2.99 -0.88
C GLY A 112 -13.09 -2.03 -0.32
N GLN A 113 -12.74 -2.09 0.95
CA GLN A 113 -11.72 -1.27 1.59
C GLN A 113 -10.50 -2.11 1.99
N HIS A 114 -9.29 -1.57 1.86
CA HIS A 114 -8.11 -2.22 2.42
C HIS A 114 -8.25 -2.35 3.92
N HIS A 115 -8.26 -3.58 4.40
CA HIS A 115 -8.48 -3.86 5.81
C HIS A 115 -7.84 -5.19 6.22
N ARG A 116 -7.00 -5.16 7.25
CA ARG A 116 -6.48 -6.35 7.93
C ARG A 116 -6.06 -6.02 9.35
N THR A 117 -6.47 -6.85 10.33
CA THR A 117 -6.22 -6.61 11.76
C THR A 117 -5.02 -7.39 12.30
N ASP A 118 -4.67 -8.51 11.68
CA ASP A 118 -3.62 -9.44 12.12
C ASP A 118 -2.31 -9.35 11.33
N GLY A 119 -2.24 -8.43 10.35
CA GLY A 119 -1.09 -8.25 9.48
C GLY A 119 -1.21 -7.00 8.61
N PRO A 120 -0.23 -6.73 7.73
CA PRO A 120 -0.34 -5.67 6.74
C PRO A 120 -1.44 -5.98 5.73
N ALA A 121 -2.24 -4.96 5.37
CA ALA A 121 -3.29 -5.08 4.36
C ALA A 121 -2.75 -4.99 2.93
N ILE A 122 -1.54 -4.46 2.73
CA ILE A 122 -0.84 -4.43 1.45
C ILE A 122 0.59 -4.91 1.67
N ILE A 123 1.04 -5.83 0.82
CA ILE A 123 2.43 -6.29 0.76
C ILE A 123 2.88 -6.24 -0.69
N ASP A 124 3.92 -5.45 -0.98
CA ASP A 124 4.63 -5.46 -2.26
C ASP A 124 5.92 -6.26 -2.13
N TYR A 125 6.29 -6.97 -3.18
CA TYR A 125 7.53 -7.74 -3.25
C TYR A 125 8.45 -7.22 -4.35
N PHE A 126 9.77 -7.28 -4.15
CA PHE A 126 10.76 -7.08 -5.21
C PHE A 126 10.85 -8.29 -6.11
N THR A 127 10.97 -9.46 -5.48
CA THR A 127 11.05 -10.81 -6.06
C THR A 127 10.47 -11.78 -5.05
N GLU A 128 10.47 -13.09 -5.40
CA GLU A 128 10.01 -14.13 -4.49
C GLU A 128 10.60 -13.96 -3.07
N ASN A 129 9.72 -13.84 -2.08
CA ASN A 129 10.03 -13.74 -0.66
C ASN A 129 10.86 -12.51 -0.20
N ILE A 130 11.15 -11.55 -1.08
CA ILE A 130 11.81 -10.30 -0.67
C ILE A 130 10.78 -9.18 -0.66
N ILE A 131 10.31 -8.83 0.52
CA ILE A 131 9.33 -7.76 0.72
C ILE A 131 9.95 -6.42 0.34
N LYS A 132 9.20 -5.61 -0.43
CA LYS A 132 9.53 -4.24 -0.78
C LYS A 132 8.90 -3.25 0.18
N CYS A 133 7.60 -3.41 0.47
CA CYS A 133 6.94 -2.62 1.49
C CYS A 133 5.73 -3.34 2.09
N GLU A 134 5.38 -2.92 3.29
CA GLU A 134 4.22 -3.35 4.06
C GLU A 134 3.41 -2.15 4.49
N GLU A 135 2.07 -2.22 4.33
CA GLU A 135 1.13 -1.20 4.77
C GLU A 135 0.06 -1.81 5.67
N TRP A 136 0.00 -1.37 6.91
CA TRP A 136 -1.06 -1.72 7.84
C TRP A 136 -2.21 -0.74 7.68
N ARG A 137 -3.33 -1.23 7.15
CA ARG A 137 -4.50 -0.40 6.87
C ARG A 137 -5.74 -0.94 7.56
N LEU A 138 -6.53 -0.02 8.10
CA LEU A 138 -7.88 -0.25 8.61
C LEU A 138 -8.83 0.67 7.85
N ASN A 139 -9.74 0.11 7.05
CA ASN A 139 -10.70 0.85 6.22
C ASN A 139 -10.01 1.93 5.35
N ASP A 140 -9.03 1.52 4.56
CA ASP A 140 -8.18 2.33 3.67
C ASP A 140 -7.18 3.27 4.37
N GLU A 141 -7.29 3.51 5.66
CA GLU A 141 -6.39 4.40 6.39
C GLU A 141 -5.17 3.64 6.92
N LEU A 142 -3.96 4.20 6.74
CA LEU A 142 -2.76 3.72 7.43
C LEU A 142 -2.98 3.85 8.95
N SER A 143 -2.93 2.74 9.68
CA SER A 143 -3.18 2.72 11.12
C SER A 143 -2.59 1.48 11.77
N ARG A 144 -1.77 1.67 12.81
CA ARG A 144 -1.23 0.61 13.65
C ARG A 144 -0.82 1.14 15.01
N THR A 145 -1.18 0.44 16.11
CA THR A 145 -0.91 0.87 17.49
C THR A 145 0.38 0.30 18.07
N ASP A 146 0.79 -0.89 17.62
CA ASP A 146 1.92 -1.65 18.21
C ASP A 146 3.21 -1.57 17.39
N GLY A 147 3.23 -0.83 16.27
CA GLY A 147 4.38 -0.73 15.38
C GLY A 147 4.21 0.32 14.29
N PRO A 148 5.14 0.38 13.32
CA PRO A 148 4.98 1.22 12.14
C PRO A 148 3.82 0.72 11.28
N ALA A 149 2.98 1.64 10.77
CA ALA A 149 1.92 1.31 9.83
C ALA A 149 2.44 1.19 8.39
N TYR A 150 3.59 1.80 8.08
CA TYR A 150 4.31 1.66 6.82
C TYR A 150 5.76 1.26 7.08
N THR A 151 6.23 0.23 6.39
CA THR A 151 7.65 -0.17 6.40
C THR A 151 8.09 -0.41 4.97
N GLU A 152 9.21 0.18 4.57
CA GLU A 152 9.86 -0.02 3.28
C GLU A 152 11.23 -0.66 3.47
N TYR A 153 11.55 -1.59 2.59
CA TYR A 153 12.80 -2.37 2.65
C TYR A 153 13.65 -2.11 1.40
N ASN A 154 14.94 -2.29 1.54
CA ASN A 154 15.89 -2.39 0.44
C ASN A 154 15.85 -3.80 -0.17
N GLN A 155 16.37 -3.97 -1.39
CA GLN A 155 16.43 -5.28 -2.05
C GLN A 155 17.23 -6.35 -1.27
N ASN A 156 18.13 -5.95 -0.38
CA ASN A 156 18.89 -6.84 0.51
C ASN A 156 18.11 -7.22 1.78
N GLY A 157 16.83 -6.82 1.92
CA GLY A 157 15.98 -7.09 3.07
C GLY A 157 16.21 -6.18 4.28
N THR A 158 17.17 -5.25 4.23
CA THR A 158 17.33 -4.25 5.31
C THR A 158 16.25 -3.19 5.23
N ILE A 159 15.89 -2.62 6.38
CA ILE A 159 14.87 -1.58 6.45
C ILE A 159 15.42 -0.28 5.86
N HIS A 160 14.68 0.34 4.92
CA HIS A 160 14.93 1.67 4.38
C HIS A 160 14.17 2.74 5.15
N LYS A 161 12.87 2.49 5.45
CA LYS A 161 12.00 3.50 6.04
C LYS A 161 10.97 2.87 6.97
N LYS A 162 10.63 3.57 8.07
CA LYS A 162 9.51 3.26 8.96
C LYS A 162 8.67 4.50 9.21
N GLU A 163 7.36 4.36 9.15
CA GLU A 163 6.43 5.44 9.49
C GLU A 163 5.29 4.92 10.36
N TRP A 164 5.02 5.65 11.42
CA TRP A 164 3.92 5.39 12.35
C TRP A 164 2.73 6.27 12.00
N TYR A 165 1.60 5.64 11.82
CA TYR A 165 0.33 6.28 11.54
C TYR A 165 -0.75 5.75 12.48
N LEU A 166 -1.64 6.64 12.89
CA LEU A 166 -2.87 6.34 13.60
C LEU A 166 -4.02 7.07 12.90
N HIS A 167 -5.04 6.32 12.47
CA HIS A 167 -6.19 6.87 11.74
C HIS A 167 -5.78 7.80 10.58
N GLY A 168 -4.90 7.33 9.71
CA GLY A 168 -4.43 8.04 8.53
C GLY A 168 -3.47 9.20 8.77
N LYS A 169 -3.12 9.51 10.03
CA LYS A 169 -2.22 10.62 10.38
C LYS A 169 -0.91 10.10 10.94
N GLN A 170 0.21 10.68 10.52
CA GLN A 170 1.49 10.40 11.18
C GLN A 170 1.40 10.76 12.66
N HIS A 171 1.68 9.76 13.51
CA HIS A 171 1.52 9.90 14.96
C HIS A 171 2.39 8.90 15.72
N ARG A 172 3.13 9.37 16.71
CA ARG A 172 3.81 8.53 17.71
C ARG A 172 4.12 9.34 18.96
N GLU A 173 3.64 8.90 20.13
CA GLU A 173 3.86 9.59 21.40
C GLU A 173 5.30 9.45 21.91
N ASN A 174 5.87 8.25 21.84
CA ASN A 174 7.12 7.90 22.49
C ASN A 174 8.24 7.62 21.47
N GLY A 175 8.51 8.57 20.56
CA GLY A 175 9.57 8.44 19.57
C GLY A 175 9.26 9.13 18.24
N PRO A 176 10.18 9.06 17.27
CA PRO A 176 9.93 9.61 15.94
C PRO A 176 8.85 8.79 15.23
N ALA A 177 7.92 9.48 14.56
CA ALA A 177 6.88 8.86 13.74
C ALA A 177 7.35 8.59 12.29
N GLY A 178 8.50 9.12 11.90
CA GLY A 178 9.19 8.80 10.66
C GLY A 178 10.67 8.54 10.91
N ILE A 179 11.23 7.47 10.34
CA ILE A 179 12.66 7.15 10.40
C ILE A 179 13.10 6.68 9.03
N ILE A 180 14.18 7.25 8.50
CA ILE A 180 14.84 6.82 7.26
C ILE A 180 16.23 6.31 7.62
N TYR A 181 16.59 5.16 7.05
CA TYR A 181 17.88 4.50 7.26
C TYR A 181 18.72 4.52 5.98
N SER A 182 20.03 4.50 6.14
CA SER A 182 20.98 4.18 5.08
C SER A 182 21.07 2.67 4.84
N LEU A 183 21.75 2.26 3.77
CA LEU A 183 21.93 0.82 3.44
C LEU A 183 22.69 0.03 4.52
N ASP A 184 23.56 0.68 5.28
CA ASP A 184 24.31 0.13 6.42
C ASP A 184 23.53 0.17 7.75
N GLY A 185 22.28 0.64 7.72
CA GLY A 185 21.37 0.65 8.88
C GLY A 185 21.51 1.85 9.81
N LEU A 186 22.36 2.84 9.47
CA LEU A 186 22.45 4.09 10.23
C LEU A 186 21.24 4.97 9.95
N ILE A 187 20.78 5.70 10.97
CA ILE A 187 19.67 6.66 10.81
C ILE A 187 20.17 7.85 10.00
N LYS A 188 19.42 8.19 8.91
CA LYS A 188 19.63 9.37 8.08
C LYS A 188 18.71 10.52 8.43
N ASN A 189 17.48 10.20 8.82
CA ASN A 189 16.46 11.19 9.19
C ASN A 189 15.54 10.64 10.26
N GLU A 190 15.16 11.49 11.18
CA GLU A 190 14.10 11.26 12.15
C GLU A 190 13.12 12.42 12.12
N SER A 191 11.83 12.13 12.23
CA SER A 191 10.78 13.15 12.31
C SER A 191 9.72 12.77 13.35
N TRP A 192 9.39 13.72 14.23
CA TRP A 192 8.38 13.57 15.28
C TRP A 192 7.08 14.23 14.85
N TRP A 193 6.01 13.44 14.87
CA TRP A 193 4.68 13.86 14.48
C TRP A 193 3.67 13.46 15.54
N LEU A 194 2.76 14.38 15.83
CA LEU A 194 1.60 14.17 16.68
C LEU A 194 0.36 14.62 15.92
N ASP A 195 -0.59 13.70 15.70
CA ASP A 195 -1.85 13.94 14.96
C ASP A 195 -1.68 14.58 13.59
N GLY A 196 -0.64 14.19 12.85
CA GLY A 196 -0.32 14.69 11.51
C GLY A 196 0.42 16.04 11.50
N LEU A 197 0.84 16.53 12.65
CA LEU A 197 1.61 17.77 12.76
C LEU A 197 3.02 17.50 13.29
N LEU A 198 4.05 18.13 12.70
CA LEU A 198 5.40 18.11 13.26
C LEU A 198 5.36 18.70 14.67
N HIS A 199 5.76 17.88 15.66
CA HIS A 199 5.69 18.25 17.06
C HIS A 199 6.71 17.50 17.91
N ARG A 200 7.48 18.20 18.73
CA ARG A 200 8.28 17.61 19.81
C ARG A 200 8.51 18.66 20.91
N GLU A 201 8.19 18.32 22.16
CA GLU A 201 8.33 19.25 23.29
C GLU A 201 9.79 19.49 23.68
N ASN A 202 10.56 18.43 23.80
CA ASN A 202 11.91 18.46 24.39
C ASN A 202 13.00 18.08 23.36
N GLY A 203 12.96 18.72 22.18
CA GLY A 203 13.98 18.45 21.15
C GLY A 203 13.54 18.89 19.75
N PRO A 204 14.41 18.74 18.76
CA PRO A 204 14.04 19.00 17.37
C PRO A 204 13.03 17.98 16.88
N ALA A 205 12.01 18.44 16.15
CA ALA A 205 11.01 17.58 15.54
C ALA A 205 11.50 16.94 14.22
N ILE A 206 12.54 17.50 13.60
CA ILE A 206 13.24 16.91 12.45
C ILE A 206 14.74 16.92 12.76
N ILE A 207 15.40 15.79 12.51
CA ILE A 207 16.85 15.68 12.55
C ILE A 207 17.33 14.97 11.28
N ASP A 208 18.19 15.62 10.53
CA ASP A 208 18.96 14.98 9.46
C ASP A 208 20.36 14.65 9.97
N TYR A 209 20.85 13.46 9.61
CA TYR A 209 22.16 12.97 10.04
C TYR A 209 23.11 12.81 8.85
N ARG A 210 24.39 13.01 9.11
CA ARG A 210 25.48 12.63 8.19
C ARG A 210 25.70 11.12 8.21
N GLU A 211 26.46 10.63 7.26
CA GLU A 211 26.84 9.21 7.17
C GLU A 211 27.57 8.68 8.43
N ASN A 212 28.24 9.54 9.18
CA ASN A 212 28.89 9.19 10.44
C ASN A 212 27.96 9.25 11.67
N GLY A 213 26.66 9.44 11.49
CA GLY A 213 25.63 9.50 12.54
C GLY A 213 25.63 10.83 13.32
N THR A 214 26.40 11.85 12.91
CA THR A 214 26.35 13.17 13.56
C THR A 214 25.24 14.02 12.95
N PRO A 215 24.54 14.86 13.75
CA PRO A 215 23.52 15.77 13.22
C PRO A 215 24.11 16.71 12.15
N LEU A 216 23.36 16.87 11.06
CA LEU A 216 23.59 17.83 9.99
C LEU A 216 22.66 19.02 10.16
N LEU A 217 21.36 18.73 10.36
CA LEU A 217 20.30 19.74 10.47
C LEU A 217 19.34 19.36 11.59
N GLU A 218 18.97 20.31 12.39
CA GLU A 218 17.95 20.18 13.41
C GLU A 218 16.88 21.27 13.22
N GLN A 219 15.60 20.88 13.32
CA GLN A 219 14.48 21.80 13.20
C GLN A 219 13.47 21.55 14.32
N TRP A 220 13.15 22.60 15.07
CA TRP A 220 12.17 22.56 16.15
C TRP A 220 10.80 22.99 15.67
N PHE A 221 9.81 22.16 15.96
CA PHE A 221 8.41 22.44 15.64
C PHE A 221 7.51 22.17 16.85
N GLN A 222 6.51 23.02 17.04
CA GLN A 222 5.38 22.80 17.92
C GLN A 222 4.08 23.00 17.13
N ASN A 223 3.20 21.98 17.16
CA ASN A 223 1.91 21.99 16.47
C ASN A 223 2.02 22.42 14.99
N GLY A 224 2.98 21.85 14.26
CA GLY A 224 3.23 22.09 12.84
C GLY A 224 3.94 23.42 12.52
N LYS A 225 4.28 24.24 13.51
CA LYS A 225 4.93 25.53 13.31
C LYS A 225 6.34 25.50 13.85
N ARG A 226 7.32 26.05 13.10
CA ARG A 226 8.67 26.26 13.63
C ARG A 226 8.60 27.09 14.89
N HIS A 227 9.14 26.56 15.98
CA HIS A 227 9.06 27.19 17.30
C HIS A 227 10.18 26.72 18.22
N ARG A 228 10.89 27.67 18.82
CA ARG A 228 11.79 27.47 19.97
C ARG A 228 11.95 28.79 20.72
N THR A 229 11.88 28.78 22.08
CA THR A 229 11.88 30.00 22.88
C THR A 229 13.29 30.58 23.14
N ASP A 230 14.22 29.70 23.54
CA ASP A 230 15.50 30.13 24.14
C ASP A 230 16.72 29.87 23.24
N ALA A 231 16.49 29.43 21.99
CA ALA A 231 17.53 29.10 21.04
C ALA A 231 16.99 29.12 19.60
N PRO A 232 17.85 29.05 18.56
CA PRO A 232 17.38 28.96 17.18
C PRO A 232 16.54 27.70 16.95
N ALA A 233 15.46 27.85 16.17
CA ALA A 233 14.57 26.75 15.82
C ALA A 233 15.04 25.96 14.58
N VAL A 234 15.99 26.47 13.82
CA VAL A 234 16.71 25.78 12.74
C VAL A 234 18.19 25.93 13.00
N ILE A 235 18.91 24.82 13.01
CA ILE A 235 20.36 24.79 13.20
C ILE A 235 20.98 23.84 12.16
N GLU A 236 21.92 24.35 11.36
CA GLU A 236 22.75 23.56 10.48
C GLU A 236 24.17 23.50 11.03
N TYR A 237 24.74 22.29 11.09
CA TYR A 237 26.06 22.04 11.65
C TYR A 237 27.09 21.75 10.57
N GLY A 238 28.27 22.31 10.71
CA GLY A 238 29.45 21.96 9.93
C GLY A 238 30.05 20.62 10.31
N LYS A 239 31.07 20.17 9.57
CA LYS A 239 31.76 18.87 9.77
C LYS A 239 32.36 18.73 11.18
N ASN A 240 32.77 19.81 11.80
CA ASN A 240 33.32 19.89 13.16
C ASN A 240 32.25 20.10 14.25
N ARG A 241 30.95 19.96 13.93
CA ARG A 241 29.83 20.29 14.79
C ARG A 241 29.69 21.77 15.18
N ALA A 242 30.43 22.67 14.55
CA ALA A 242 30.19 24.11 14.70
C ALA A 242 28.86 24.47 13.99
N ILE A 243 28.13 25.42 14.54
CA ILE A 243 26.95 25.98 13.89
C ILE A 243 27.42 26.80 12.69
N GLU A 244 26.99 26.43 11.47
CA GLU A 244 27.25 27.17 10.24
C GLU A 244 26.07 28.07 9.84
N TYR A 245 24.86 27.66 10.22
CA TYR A 245 23.65 28.42 9.93
C TYR A 245 22.61 28.24 11.03
N GLU A 246 21.90 29.31 11.39
CA GLU A 246 20.82 29.29 12.37
C GLU A 246 19.70 30.24 12.00
N GLN A 247 18.47 29.87 12.38
CA GLN A 247 17.29 30.73 12.28
C GLN A 247 16.47 30.65 13.54
N TRP A 248 15.99 31.80 13.96
CA TRP A 248 15.14 31.96 15.13
C TRP A 248 13.67 32.07 14.69
N TRP A 249 12.82 31.23 15.26
CA TRP A 249 11.42 31.16 14.93
C TRP A 249 10.57 31.01 16.18
N GLN A 250 9.45 31.77 16.28
CA GLN A 250 8.40 31.60 17.30
C GLN A 250 7.04 31.55 16.63
N ASN A 251 6.25 30.51 16.92
CA ASN A 251 4.89 30.31 16.41
C ASN A 251 4.78 30.41 14.87
N GLY A 252 5.83 29.98 14.13
CA GLY A 252 5.87 30.02 12.67
C GLY A 252 6.29 31.38 12.09
N GLN A 253 6.69 32.34 12.92
CA GLN A 253 7.24 33.62 12.48
C GLN A 253 8.75 33.70 12.76
N GLN A 254 9.51 34.10 11.76
CA GLN A 254 10.94 34.28 11.93
C GLN A 254 11.16 35.57 12.79
N ILE A 255 12.04 35.45 13.76
CA ILE A 255 12.39 36.53 14.67
C ILE A 255 13.88 36.82 14.61
N THR A 256 14.28 38.00 15.06
CA THR A 256 15.70 38.32 15.31
C THR A 256 16.18 37.64 16.59
N PRO A 257 17.46 37.19 16.66
CA PRO A 257 18.01 36.69 17.91
C PRO A 257 17.81 37.71 19.06
N PRO A 258 17.47 37.23 20.30
CA PRO A 258 17.38 38.14 21.44
C PRO A 258 18.74 38.82 21.65
N GLN A 259 18.74 40.13 21.85
CA GLN A 259 19.94 40.87 22.22
C GLN A 259 20.44 40.36 23.58
N LYS A 260 21.72 39.98 23.64
CA LYS A 260 22.37 39.55 24.87
C LYS A 260 22.53 40.70 25.86
#